data_7c37a8c6220d575b0c79416a50cd26b8
#
_entry.id   7c37a8c6220d575b0c79416a50cd26b8
#
_cell.length_a   1.000
_cell.length_b   1.000
_cell.length_c   1.000
_cell.angle_alpha   90.00
_cell.angle_beta   90.00
_cell.angle_gamma   90.00
#
_symmetry.space_group_name_H-M   'P 1'
#
loop_
_entity.id
_entity.type
_entity.pdbx_description
1 polymer ?
#
loop_
_entity_poly.entity_id
_entity_poly.type
_entity_poly.pdbx_seq_one_letter_code
_entity_poly.pdbx_strand_id
1 'polypeptide(L)'
;MAQHDYDIQNDTGANVRQDINNVLDAIATNNNGNSAPSTTFAHQFFANNTDSIMQIRDAGNSNFINLFTLAGGPAFPIDGTINSVNIGKGANSIAGNTVLGELALDASVSGGNNTAIGKKALTALTSGANNTAIGVETLQTISTASSNTAIGSGALKLNDSGAANTSIGAFALDANDTGSFNTAIGTATLGANTSGSNNVAIGRQALDANTTADDNVAIGVGALGVNETGTANVAIGKNALDANTTADNNTAVGHNALTTNSTGVNNVAVGSNCLDACSTGFSNVAIGQSCLGGVVDGDNNSGIGNEAGLNVTTGNNNLFLGHDAGTASSPSGSITTESNRICIGDNSITNAHIKVAFTVTSDARDKIEDGIVSHGLDFVNKLQPKSFWFKKNRDSNEKTGDKRYGFYAQDILALEGANPVVIDNKDLENLKYKGEQLIPILVNAIKELSAKVTALEAG
;
A
#
# COMPACT_ATOMS: atom_id res chain seq x y z
N MET A 1 -55.52 32.57 32.41
CA MET A 1 -55.84 32.08 33.72
C MET A 1 -54.98 32.78 34.75
N ALA A 2 -55.53 33.31 35.80
CA ALA A 2 -54.75 33.92 36.87
C ALA A 2 -53.97 32.79 37.58
N GLN A 3 -52.69 32.99 37.81
CA GLN A 3 -51.90 32.11 38.65
C GLN A 3 -52.42 32.21 40.08
N HIS A 4 -52.69 31.07 40.72
CA HIS A 4 -52.98 31.01 42.12
C HIS A 4 -51.67 31.18 42.91
N ASP A 5 -51.72 31.93 44.02
CA ASP A 5 -50.51 32.25 44.83
C ASP A 5 -50.07 31.11 45.73
N TYR A 6 -50.71 29.94 45.66
CA TYR A 6 -50.47 28.74 46.50
C TYR A 6 -50.58 28.98 48.03
N ASP A 7 -51.12 30.09 48.46
CA ASP A 7 -51.29 30.37 49.87
C ASP A 7 -52.62 29.79 50.34
N ILE A 8 -52.61 28.72 51.13
CA ILE A 8 -53.77 28.06 51.68
C ILE A 8 -54.11 28.74 53.00
N GLN A 9 -55.09 29.55 52.98
CA GLN A 9 -55.57 30.25 54.17
C GLN A 9 -56.16 29.26 55.19
N ASN A 10 -55.90 29.50 56.47
CA ASN A 10 -56.43 28.71 57.58
C ASN A 10 -57.89 29.10 57.84
N ASP A 11 -58.83 28.47 57.16
CA ASP A 11 -60.25 28.79 57.16
C ASP A 11 -61.11 27.53 57.40
N THR A 12 -62.40 27.63 57.23
CA THR A 12 -63.32 26.49 57.43
C THR A 12 -63.00 25.34 56.44
N GLY A 13 -63.35 24.10 56.86
CA GLY A 13 -62.94 22.90 56.05
C GLY A 13 -63.54 22.86 54.63
N ALA A 14 -64.50 23.67 54.26
CA ALA A 14 -65.01 23.83 52.89
C ALA A 14 -64.09 24.74 52.07
N ASN A 15 -63.62 25.83 52.66
CA ASN A 15 -62.73 26.80 52.01
C ASN A 15 -61.34 26.22 51.83
N VAL A 16 -60.80 25.51 52.82
CA VAL A 16 -59.55 24.80 52.73
C VAL A 16 -59.54 23.75 51.56
N ARG A 17 -60.69 23.03 51.42
CA ARG A 17 -60.86 22.12 50.28
C ARG A 17 -60.87 22.84 48.93
N GLN A 18 -61.53 24.01 48.87
CA GLN A 18 -61.57 24.82 47.66
C GLN A 18 -60.17 25.37 47.31
N ASP A 19 -59.46 25.83 48.34
CA ASP A 19 -58.06 26.31 48.14
C ASP A 19 -57.15 25.21 47.71
N ILE A 20 -57.25 24.00 48.28
CA ILE A 20 -56.46 22.83 47.81
C ILE A 20 -56.79 22.48 46.34
N ASN A 21 -58.09 22.47 45.98
CA ASN A 21 -58.49 22.23 44.61
C ASN A 21 -57.99 23.33 43.65
N ASN A 22 -58.04 24.58 44.05
CA ASN A 22 -57.55 25.71 43.29
C ASN A 22 -56.01 25.62 43.11
N VAL A 23 -55.28 25.18 44.14
CA VAL A 23 -53.87 24.93 44.08
C VAL A 23 -53.53 23.75 43.12
N LEU A 24 -54.28 22.65 43.22
CA LEU A 24 -54.12 21.49 42.32
C LEU A 24 -54.46 21.85 40.89
N ASP A 25 -55.52 22.61 40.65
CA ASP A 25 -55.88 23.13 39.33
C ASP A 25 -54.78 24.08 38.79
N ALA A 26 -54.26 24.93 39.67
CA ALA A 26 -53.15 25.79 39.33
C ALA A 26 -51.85 25.00 38.99
N ILE A 27 -51.54 23.94 39.75
CA ILE A 27 -50.43 23.03 39.43
C ILE A 27 -50.72 22.34 38.11
N ALA A 28 -51.93 21.85 37.86
CA ALA A 28 -52.30 21.15 36.65
C ALA A 28 -52.35 22.05 35.40
N THR A 29 -52.76 23.33 35.57
CA THR A 29 -53.01 24.26 34.47
C THR A 29 -52.01 25.42 34.38
N ASN A 30 -51.33 25.70 35.47
CA ASN A 30 -50.52 26.92 35.64
C ASN A 30 -49.31 27.07 34.72
N ASN A 31 -48.85 25.97 34.17
CA ASN A 31 -47.75 25.98 33.25
C ASN A 31 -48.22 25.78 31.80
N ASN A 32 -49.50 26.04 31.52
CA ASN A 32 -50.07 25.87 30.20
C ASN A 32 -50.82 27.15 29.77
N GLY A 33 -50.35 27.85 28.77
CA GLY A 33 -50.93 29.08 28.27
C GLY A 33 -50.30 29.62 27.01
N ASN A 34 -50.91 30.64 26.43
CA ASN A 34 -50.43 31.31 25.22
C ASN A 34 -49.41 32.44 25.50
N SER A 35 -49.20 32.75 26.77
CA SER A 35 -48.19 33.71 27.23
C SER A 35 -47.59 33.26 28.54
N ALA A 36 -46.35 33.66 28.80
CA ALA A 36 -45.69 33.37 30.06
C ALA A 36 -46.48 33.87 31.28
N PRO A 37 -46.45 33.16 32.41
CA PRO A 37 -47.03 33.61 33.64
C PRO A 37 -46.50 34.99 34.04
N SER A 38 -47.38 35.82 34.66
CA SER A 38 -46.96 37.16 35.15
C SER A 38 -46.01 37.08 36.35
N THR A 39 -46.08 36.02 37.12
CA THR A 39 -45.12 35.72 38.20
C THR A 39 -44.41 34.46 37.89
N THR A 40 -43.08 34.50 37.91
CA THR A 40 -42.21 33.39 37.54
C THR A 40 -41.16 33.11 38.62
N PHE A 41 -40.76 31.85 38.74
CA PHE A 41 -39.75 31.37 39.68
C PHE A 41 -38.63 30.67 38.94
N ALA A 42 -37.42 30.73 39.43
CA ALA A 42 -36.30 29.95 38.89
C ALA A 42 -36.67 28.45 38.79
N HIS A 43 -36.30 27.81 37.69
CA HIS A 43 -36.62 26.40 37.39
C HIS A 43 -38.10 26.05 37.22
N GLN A 44 -38.98 27.05 37.08
CA GLN A 44 -40.42 26.83 36.79
C GLN A 44 -40.60 26.28 35.38
N PHE A 45 -41.36 25.18 35.25
CA PHE A 45 -41.77 24.67 33.94
C PHE A 45 -42.97 25.46 33.40
N PHE A 46 -43.00 25.67 32.09
CA PHE A 46 -44.10 26.34 31.40
C PHE A 46 -44.33 25.64 30.03
N ALA A 47 -45.61 25.24 29.79
CA ALA A 47 -46.04 24.79 28.47
C ALA A 47 -46.55 25.98 27.66
N ASN A 48 -45.78 26.50 26.75
CA ASN A 48 -46.13 27.58 25.85
C ASN A 48 -46.95 27.01 24.68
N ASN A 49 -48.25 27.21 24.70
CA ASN A 49 -49.17 26.70 23.68
C ASN A 49 -49.07 27.48 22.36
N THR A 50 -48.66 28.75 22.37
CA THR A 50 -48.50 29.55 21.15
C THR A 50 -47.40 28.94 20.28
N ASP A 51 -46.29 28.59 20.88
CA ASP A 51 -45.13 28.05 20.19
C ASP A 51 -45.09 26.50 20.25
N SER A 52 -46.06 25.87 20.96
CA SER A 52 -46.13 24.44 21.20
C SER A 52 -44.84 23.87 21.82
N ILE A 53 -44.28 24.56 22.80
CA ILE A 53 -42.99 24.24 23.44
C ILE A 53 -43.14 24.13 24.97
N MET A 54 -42.51 23.11 25.57
CA MET A 54 -42.27 23.06 27.01
C MET A 54 -40.96 23.83 27.31
N GLN A 55 -41.03 24.74 28.27
CA GLN A 55 -39.93 25.61 28.67
C GLN A 55 -39.60 25.43 30.15
N ILE A 56 -38.38 25.77 30.57
CA ILE A 56 -38.00 25.92 31.97
C ILE A 56 -37.40 27.29 32.19
N ARG A 57 -37.67 27.90 33.35
CA ARG A 57 -37.06 29.16 33.75
C ARG A 57 -35.60 28.92 34.12
N ASP A 58 -34.68 29.82 33.69
CA ASP A 58 -33.28 29.75 34.07
C ASP A 58 -33.05 30.00 35.57
N ALA A 59 -31.88 29.65 36.10
CA ALA A 59 -31.52 29.81 37.50
C ALA A 59 -31.61 31.29 37.98
N GLY A 60 -31.38 32.23 37.07
CA GLY A 60 -31.49 33.68 37.33
C GLY A 60 -32.91 34.21 37.25
N ASN A 61 -33.91 33.37 36.97
CA ASN A 61 -35.31 33.72 36.71
C ASN A 61 -35.46 34.82 35.61
N SER A 62 -34.54 34.88 34.67
CA SER A 62 -34.48 35.93 33.64
C SER A 62 -35.10 35.51 32.32
N ASN A 63 -34.90 34.24 31.92
CA ASN A 63 -35.33 33.75 30.63
C ASN A 63 -36.00 32.36 30.73
N PHE A 64 -36.82 32.03 29.72
CA PHE A 64 -37.30 30.66 29.51
C PHE A 64 -36.34 29.91 28.54
N ILE A 65 -35.95 28.71 28.92
CA ILE A 65 -35.17 27.80 28.13
C ILE A 65 -36.10 26.76 27.51
N ASN A 66 -36.09 26.62 26.22
CA ASN A 66 -36.89 25.62 25.50
C ASN A 66 -36.35 24.22 25.77
N LEU A 67 -37.19 23.28 26.18
CA LEU A 67 -36.81 21.90 26.50
C LEU A 67 -37.19 20.92 25.40
N PHE A 68 -38.49 20.90 25.03
CA PHE A 68 -39.01 20.01 23.98
C PHE A 68 -40.34 20.56 23.43
N THR A 69 -40.76 20.10 22.24
CA THR A 69 -42.08 20.42 21.69
C THR A 69 -43.17 19.66 22.44
N LEU A 70 -44.39 20.23 22.53
CA LEU A 70 -45.53 19.54 23.12
C LEU A 70 -46.00 18.30 22.33
N ALA A 71 -45.48 18.11 21.11
CA ALA A 71 -45.63 16.91 20.32
C ALA A 71 -44.58 15.82 20.64
N GLY A 72 -43.74 16.03 21.69
CA GLY A 72 -42.76 15.04 22.16
C GLY A 72 -41.38 15.06 21.50
N GLY A 73 -41.11 16.00 20.62
CA GLY A 73 -39.78 16.23 20.06
C GLY A 73 -38.95 17.26 20.87
N PRO A 74 -37.63 17.27 20.79
CA PRO A 74 -36.81 18.31 21.40
C PRO A 74 -37.20 19.68 20.83
N ALA A 75 -37.40 20.65 21.71
CA ALA A 75 -37.88 22.01 21.38
C ALA A 75 -36.70 22.96 21.08
N PHE A 76 -35.70 22.53 20.34
CA PHE A 76 -34.72 23.46 19.80
C PHE A 76 -35.24 24.00 18.46
N PRO A 77 -35.99 25.10 18.42
CA PRO A 77 -36.49 25.67 17.15
C PRO A 77 -35.37 26.24 16.28
N ILE A 78 -34.23 26.48 16.88
CA ILE A 78 -32.98 26.92 16.30
C ILE A 78 -31.87 26.19 17.07
N ASP A 79 -30.70 25.98 16.50
CA ASP A 79 -29.58 25.35 17.14
C ASP A 79 -29.37 25.82 18.58
N GLY A 80 -29.42 24.88 19.52
CA GLY A 80 -29.28 25.15 20.95
C GLY A 80 -27.85 24.99 21.41
N THR A 81 -27.43 25.72 22.44
CA THR A 81 -26.18 25.53 23.15
C THR A 81 -26.47 25.04 24.57
N ILE A 82 -25.90 23.90 24.95
CA ILE A 82 -25.92 23.41 26.32
C ILE A 82 -24.48 23.35 26.81
N ASN A 83 -24.15 24.18 27.83
CA ASN A 83 -22.77 24.28 28.36
C ASN A 83 -21.70 24.51 27.26
N SER A 84 -21.95 25.44 26.35
CA SER A 84 -21.11 25.80 25.20
C SER A 84 -21.03 24.70 24.10
N VAL A 85 -21.82 23.64 24.17
CA VAL A 85 -21.91 22.59 23.15
C VAL A 85 -23.05 22.93 22.19
N ASN A 86 -22.75 23.15 20.91
CA ASN A 86 -23.78 23.33 19.87
C ASN A 86 -24.47 21.99 19.60
N ILE A 87 -25.82 22.00 19.58
CA ILE A 87 -26.64 20.83 19.27
C ILE A 87 -27.70 21.27 18.27
N GLY A 88 -27.75 20.65 17.10
CA GLY A 88 -28.77 20.99 16.10
C GLY A 88 -28.28 20.80 14.65
N LYS A 89 -28.52 21.82 13.83
CA LYS A 89 -28.19 21.84 12.40
C LYS A 89 -27.04 22.82 12.04
N GLY A 90 -26.48 23.51 13.03
CA GLY A 90 -25.47 24.54 12.85
C GLY A 90 -25.99 25.90 12.43
N ALA A 91 -25.12 26.88 12.24
CA ALA A 91 -25.52 28.22 11.84
C ALA A 91 -26.41 28.16 10.58
N ASN A 92 -27.47 28.96 10.57
CA ASN A 92 -28.52 29.01 9.54
C ASN A 92 -29.50 27.79 9.50
N SER A 93 -29.40 26.84 10.41
CA SER A 93 -30.34 25.69 10.53
C SER A 93 -30.60 24.95 9.21
N ILE A 94 -29.58 24.73 8.39
CA ILE A 94 -29.72 24.12 7.07
C ILE A 94 -30.17 22.66 7.19
N ALA A 95 -31.12 22.28 6.35
CA ALA A 95 -31.70 20.94 6.33
C ALA A 95 -30.62 19.85 6.04
N GLY A 96 -30.74 18.73 6.78
CA GLY A 96 -29.81 17.60 6.64
C GLY A 96 -28.51 17.73 7.42
N ASN A 97 -28.17 18.89 7.99
CA ASN A 97 -26.99 19.02 8.84
C ASN A 97 -27.25 18.42 10.24
N THR A 98 -26.21 17.83 10.83
CA THR A 98 -26.18 17.31 12.20
C THR A 98 -24.98 17.85 12.95
N VAL A 99 -25.20 18.52 14.09
CA VAL A 99 -24.12 19.19 14.85
C VAL A 99 -24.15 18.76 16.31
N LEU A 100 -22.97 18.41 16.84
CA LEU A 100 -22.76 18.17 18.26
C LEU A 100 -21.33 18.55 18.65
N GLY A 101 -21.11 19.73 19.20
CA GLY A 101 -19.77 20.14 19.64
C GLY A 101 -19.61 21.64 19.85
N GLU A 102 -18.65 22.01 20.69
CA GLU A 102 -18.27 23.42 20.88
C GLU A 102 -17.70 23.97 19.57
N LEU A 103 -18.25 25.07 19.05
CA LEU A 103 -17.88 25.67 17.76
C LEU A 103 -17.94 24.71 16.55
N ALA A 104 -18.75 23.65 16.64
CA ALA A 104 -18.99 22.78 15.49
C ALA A 104 -19.95 23.45 14.50
N LEU A 105 -19.61 23.44 13.19
CA LEU A 105 -20.37 24.04 12.09
C LEU A 105 -20.85 25.49 12.42
N ASP A 106 -19.92 26.32 12.92
CA ASP A 106 -20.20 27.63 13.50
C ASP A 106 -20.26 28.76 12.45
N ALA A 107 -19.67 28.57 11.27
CA ALA A 107 -19.76 29.53 10.17
C ALA A 107 -21.16 29.60 9.57
N SER A 108 -21.46 30.67 8.83
CA SER A 108 -22.71 30.82 8.07
C SER A 108 -22.79 29.81 6.92
N VAL A 109 -23.35 28.64 7.19
CA VAL A 109 -23.41 27.51 6.26
C VAL A 109 -24.59 27.65 5.31
N SER A 110 -24.38 27.38 4.01
CA SER A 110 -25.42 27.18 3.00
C SER A 110 -25.49 25.73 2.47
N GLY A 111 -24.42 24.93 2.68
CA GLY A 111 -24.36 23.52 2.29
C GLY A 111 -25.12 22.62 3.26
N GLY A 112 -25.80 21.60 2.73
CA GLY A 112 -26.58 20.62 3.49
C GLY A 112 -25.94 19.26 3.62
N ASN A 113 -26.56 18.38 4.43
CA ASN A 113 -26.15 16.99 4.65
C ASN A 113 -24.75 16.85 5.27
N ASN A 114 -24.33 17.81 6.09
CA ASN A 114 -23.07 17.73 6.80
C ASN A 114 -23.27 17.17 8.22
N THR A 115 -22.33 16.33 8.68
CA THR A 115 -22.29 15.83 10.05
C THR A 115 -21.03 16.38 10.74
N ALA A 116 -21.21 17.17 11.81
CA ALA A 116 -20.14 17.79 12.59
C ALA A 116 -20.25 17.37 14.06
N ILE A 117 -19.42 16.44 14.50
CA ILE A 117 -19.40 15.93 15.88
C ILE A 117 -18.01 16.13 16.48
N GLY A 118 -17.89 17.01 17.46
CA GLY A 118 -16.63 17.33 18.13
C GLY A 118 -16.33 18.82 18.15
N LYS A 119 -15.45 19.23 19.06
CA LYS A 119 -15.02 20.62 19.17
C LYS A 119 -14.39 21.09 17.88
N LYS A 120 -14.89 22.20 17.31
CA LYS A 120 -14.43 22.82 16.07
C LYS A 120 -14.50 21.92 14.82
N ALA A 121 -15.33 20.89 14.80
CA ALA A 121 -15.57 20.12 13.58
C ALA A 121 -16.30 21.01 12.55
N LEU A 122 -15.79 21.08 11.30
CA LEU A 122 -16.35 21.88 10.20
C LEU A 122 -16.53 23.38 10.54
N THR A 123 -15.68 23.96 11.38
CA THR A 123 -15.86 25.33 11.88
C THR A 123 -15.92 26.38 10.77
N ALA A 124 -15.11 26.24 9.70
CA ALA A 124 -15.00 27.22 8.62
C ALA A 124 -15.91 26.94 7.41
N LEU A 125 -16.70 25.88 7.43
CA LEU A 125 -17.53 25.47 6.28
C LEU A 125 -18.59 26.54 5.94
N THR A 126 -18.62 26.95 4.67
CA THR A 126 -19.59 27.95 4.17
C THR A 126 -20.61 27.38 3.18
N SER A 127 -20.17 26.64 2.15
CA SER A 127 -21.08 26.11 1.12
C SER A 127 -20.90 24.63 0.81
N GLY A 128 -19.87 23.96 1.35
CA GLY A 128 -19.64 22.53 1.13
C GLY A 128 -20.79 21.66 1.67
N ALA A 129 -21.06 20.56 0.98
CA ALA A 129 -22.16 19.64 1.30
C ALA A 129 -21.66 18.19 1.42
N ASN A 130 -22.44 17.35 2.09
CA ASN A 130 -22.17 15.90 2.22
C ASN A 130 -20.83 15.58 2.91
N ASN A 131 -20.39 16.42 3.84
CA ASN A 131 -19.18 16.15 4.62
C ASN A 131 -19.52 15.48 5.95
N THR A 132 -18.72 14.51 6.36
CA THR A 132 -18.79 13.87 7.68
C THR A 132 -17.51 14.17 8.45
N ALA A 133 -17.61 14.89 9.56
CA ALA A 133 -16.50 15.26 10.45
C ALA A 133 -16.80 14.80 11.88
N ILE A 134 -16.05 13.81 12.36
CA ILE A 134 -16.20 13.27 13.73
C ILE A 134 -14.85 13.30 14.44
N GLY A 135 -14.68 14.23 15.37
CA GLY A 135 -13.44 14.43 16.12
C GLY A 135 -13.14 15.90 16.41
N VAL A 136 -12.16 16.15 17.25
CA VAL A 136 -11.69 17.49 17.57
C VAL A 136 -10.92 18.06 16.39
N GLU A 137 -11.26 19.28 15.94
CA GLU A 137 -10.61 20.00 14.84
C GLU A 137 -10.61 19.24 13.49
N THR A 138 -11.58 18.35 13.29
CA THR A 138 -11.74 17.59 12.06
C THR A 138 -12.32 18.49 10.96
N LEU A 139 -11.72 18.50 9.75
CA LEU A 139 -12.12 19.37 8.63
C LEU A 139 -12.27 20.84 9.07
N GLN A 140 -11.34 21.32 9.88
CA GLN A 140 -11.48 22.62 10.53
C GLN A 140 -11.46 23.80 9.55
N THR A 141 -10.63 23.76 8.51
CA THR A 141 -10.43 24.88 7.57
C THR A 141 -11.26 24.78 6.30
N ILE A 142 -11.93 23.64 6.06
CA ILE A 142 -12.74 23.45 4.85
C ILE A 142 -13.78 24.55 4.66
N SER A 143 -13.83 25.13 3.47
CA SER A 143 -14.76 26.22 3.17
C SER A 143 -15.86 25.82 2.20
N THR A 144 -15.50 25.27 1.03
CA THR A 144 -16.45 24.98 -0.05
C THR A 144 -16.45 23.54 -0.53
N ALA A 145 -15.46 22.74 -0.15
CA ALA A 145 -15.32 21.36 -0.61
C ALA A 145 -16.41 20.43 -0.04
N SER A 146 -16.69 19.38 -0.79
CA SER A 146 -17.81 18.48 -0.53
C SER A 146 -17.40 17.02 -0.53
N SER A 147 -18.26 16.17 0.03
CA SER A 147 -18.14 14.70 -0.02
C SER A 147 -16.91 14.15 0.71
N ASN A 148 -16.40 14.85 1.71
CA ASN A 148 -15.30 14.36 2.54
C ASN A 148 -15.82 13.60 3.76
N THR A 149 -15.17 12.49 4.11
CA THR A 149 -15.39 11.74 5.35
C THR A 149 -14.13 11.81 6.19
N ALA A 150 -14.18 12.43 7.35
CA ALA A 150 -13.07 12.57 8.27
C ALA A 150 -13.46 12.14 9.69
N ILE A 151 -12.77 11.15 10.23
CA ILE A 151 -13.05 10.58 11.55
C ILE A 151 -11.72 10.48 12.34
N GLY A 152 -11.59 11.26 13.39
CA GLY A 152 -10.37 11.30 14.21
C GLY A 152 -9.97 12.73 14.56
N SER A 153 -9.20 12.90 15.64
CA SER A 153 -8.70 14.22 16.01
C SER A 153 -7.75 14.74 14.92
N GLY A 154 -8.00 15.94 14.40
CA GLY A 154 -7.18 16.56 13.36
C GLY A 154 -7.24 15.90 11.98
N ALA A 155 -8.15 14.94 11.75
CA ALA A 155 -8.31 14.33 10.43
C ALA A 155 -8.76 15.38 9.40
N LEU A 156 -8.05 15.46 8.24
CA LEU A 156 -8.29 16.46 7.19
C LEU A 156 -8.34 17.90 7.73
N LYS A 157 -7.53 18.21 8.72
CA LYS A 157 -7.64 19.48 9.45
C LYS A 157 -7.47 20.72 8.54
N LEU A 158 -6.47 20.72 7.67
CA LEU A 158 -6.08 21.87 6.82
C LEU A 158 -6.70 21.82 5.41
N ASN A 159 -7.62 20.90 5.14
CA ASN A 159 -8.24 20.80 3.82
C ASN A 159 -9.08 22.04 3.50
N ASP A 160 -8.69 22.82 2.50
CA ASP A 160 -9.48 23.97 2.03
C ASP A 160 -10.44 23.59 0.91
N SER A 161 -9.93 23.02 -0.17
CA SER A 161 -10.74 22.75 -1.38
C SER A 161 -10.73 21.30 -1.85
N GLY A 162 -9.96 20.42 -1.23
CA GLY A 162 -9.93 18.98 -1.57
C GLY A 162 -11.26 18.29 -1.33
N ALA A 163 -11.76 17.55 -2.32
CA ALA A 163 -13.06 16.89 -2.28
C ALA A 163 -12.95 15.35 -2.35
N ALA A 164 -14.01 14.67 -1.92
CA ALA A 164 -14.13 13.22 -2.01
C ALA A 164 -12.99 12.44 -1.31
N ASN A 165 -12.45 12.98 -0.23
CA ASN A 165 -11.44 12.30 0.57
C ASN A 165 -12.08 11.49 1.70
N THR A 166 -11.50 10.33 2.01
CA THR A 166 -11.82 9.51 3.18
C THR A 166 -10.60 9.47 4.11
N SER A 167 -10.73 10.02 5.31
CA SER A 167 -9.67 10.13 6.31
C SER A 167 -10.16 9.55 7.64
N ILE A 168 -9.57 8.44 8.09
CA ILE A 168 -9.95 7.77 9.34
C ILE A 168 -8.71 7.51 10.19
N GLY A 169 -8.55 8.27 11.26
CA GLY A 169 -7.41 8.19 12.17
C GLY A 169 -6.98 9.56 12.65
N ALA A 170 -6.28 9.62 13.78
CA ALA A 170 -5.73 10.89 14.27
C ALA A 170 -4.66 11.40 13.29
N PHE A 171 -4.77 12.67 12.90
CA PHE A 171 -3.85 13.34 11.96
C PHE A 171 -3.70 12.64 10.60
N ALA A 172 -4.71 11.88 10.15
CA ALA A 172 -4.74 11.36 8.79
C ALA A 172 -5.10 12.51 7.83
N LEU A 173 -4.32 12.68 6.73
CA LEU A 173 -4.47 13.77 5.75
C LEU A 173 -4.52 15.17 6.38
N ASP A 174 -3.86 15.39 7.50
CA ASP A 174 -4.03 16.64 8.25
C ASP A 174 -3.44 17.87 7.56
N ALA A 175 -2.43 17.72 6.71
CA ALA A 175 -1.88 18.78 5.89
C ALA A 175 -2.53 18.94 4.50
N ASN A 176 -3.50 18.08 4.13
CA ASN A 176 -4.13 18.16 2.80
C ASN A 176 -4.80 19.50 2.60
N ASP A 177 -4.49 20.19 1.51
CA ASP A 177 -5.05 21.49 1.15
C ASP A 177 -6.02 21.37 -0.04
N THR A 178 -5.52 20.85 -1.16
CA THR A 178 -6.28 20.77 -2.42
C THR A 178 -6.46 19.35 -2.96
N GLY A 179 -5.72 18.36 -2.43
CA GLY A 179 -5.75 16.97 -2.88
C GLY A 179 -7.14 16.33 -2.76
N SER A 180 -7.54 15.58 -3.76
CA SER A 180 -8.90 14.98 -3.87
C SER A 180 -8.82 13.48 -4.10
N PHE A 181 -9.92 12.77 -3.80
CA PHE A 181 -10.06 11.32 -4.02
C PHE A 181 -9.04 10.46 -3.27
N ASN A 182 -8.52 10.94 -2.15
CA ASN A 182 -7.59 10.18 -1.32
C ASN A 182 -8.34 9.33 -0.28
N THR A 183 -7.83 8.14 0.00
CA THR A 183 -8.28 7.27 1.10
C THR A 183 -7.12 7.09 2.08
N ALA A 184 -7.24 7.61 3.30
CA ALA A 184 -6.25 7.51 4.36
C ALA A 184 -6.85 6.87 5.60
N ILE A 185 -6.39 5.68 5.99
CA ILE A 185 -6.90 4.95 7.16
C ILE A 185 -5.73 4.55 8.06
N GLY A 186 -5.60 5.23 9.18
CA GLY A 186 -4.53 5.03 10.16
C GLY A 186 -4.04 6.35 10.76
N THR A 187 -3.27 6.28 11.83
CA THR A 187 -2.67 7.46 12.45
C THR A 187 -1.54 8.01 11.59
N ALA A 188 -1.53 9.32 11.35
CA ALA A 188 -0.54 10.02 10.52
C ALA A 188 -0.37 9.39 9.12
N THR A 189 -1.46 8.91 8.52
CA THR A 189 -1.46 8.36 7.17
C THR A 189 -1.65 9.50 6.17
N LEU A 190 -0.78 9.60 5.13
CA LEU A 190 -0.78 10.75 4.21
C LEU A 190 -0.67 12.09 4.94
N GLY A 191 0.08 12.15 6.06
CA GLY A 191 0.12 13.32 6.93
C GLY A 191 0.64 14.57 6.25
N ALA A 192 1.67 14.48 5.41
CA ALA A 192 2.27 15.61 4.71
C ALA A 192 1.62 15.96 3.36
N ASN A 193 0.60 15.21 2.92
CA ASN A 193 -0.02 15.45 1.60
C ASN A 193 -0.63 16.85 1.51
N THR A 194 -0.24 17.63 0.52
CA THR A 194 -0.80 18.97 0.27
C THR A 194 -1.75 18.98 -0.92
N SER A 195 -1.35 18.42 -2.05
CA SER A 195 -2.13 18.45 -3.29
C SER A 195 -2.26 17.10 -4.01
N GLY A 196 -1.52 16.07 -3.58
CA GLY A 196 -1.58 14.73 -4.18
C GLY A 196 -2.99 14.15 -4.13
N SER A 197 -3.41 13.49 -5.20
CA SER A 197 -4.76 12.97 -5.42
C SER A 197 -4.75 11.49 -5.79
N ASN A 198 -5.91 10.83 -5.67
CA ASN A 198 -6.11 9.42 -6.02
C ASN A 198 -5.21 8.43 -5.24
N ASN A 199 -4.72 8.80 -4.07
CA ASN A 199 -3.88 7.92 -3.27
C ASN A 199 -4.73 7.06 -2.32
N VAL A 200 -4.32 5.79 -2.16
CA VAL A 200 -4.88 4.86 -1.16
C VAL A 200 -3.78 4.54 -0.15
N ALA A 201 -3.94 4.98 1.08
CA ALA A 201 -3.00 4.73 2.16
C ALA A 201 -3.72 4.10 3.36
N ILE A 202 -3.32 2.88 3.75
CA ILE A 202 -3.93 2.14 4.86
C ILE A 202 -2.82 1.60 5.77
N GLY A 203 -2.76 2.12 6.99
CA GLY A 203 -1.74 1.75 7.97
C GLY A 203 -1.10 2.98 8.61
N ARG A 204 -0.57 2.82 9.81
CA ARG A 204 0.14 3.92 10.47
C ARG A 204 1.33 4.39 9.62
N GLN A 205 1.40 5.68 9.34
CA GLN A 205 2.46 6.31 8.54
C GLN A 205 2.62 5.72 7.12
N ALA A 206 1.58 5.18 6.52
CA ALA A 206 1.59 4.86 5.10
C ALA A 206 1.52 6.15 4.30
N LEU A 207 2.42 6.35 3.31
CA LEU A 207 2.55 7.57 2.50
C LEU A 207 2.70 8.85 3.35
N ASP A 208 3.34 8.77 4.52
CA ASP A 208 3.38 9.88 5.48
C ASP A 208 4.06 11.14 4.91
N ALA A 209 5.15 10.98 4.15
CA ALA A 209 5.90 12.07 3.55
C ALA A 209 5.36 12.56 2.18
N ASN A 210 4.32 11.92 1.63
CA ASN A 210 3.77 12.30 0.32
C ASN A 210 3.31 13.76 0.33
N THR A 211 3.80 14.56 -0.59
CA THR A 211 3.39 15.99 -0.68
C THR A 211 2.48 16.26 -1.86
N THR A 212 2.87 15.84 -3.04
CA THR A 212 2.18 16.17 -4.30
C THR A 212 1.94 14.98 -5.22
N ALA A 213 2.44 13.80 -4.86
CA ALA A 213 2.36 12.63 -5.73
C ALA A 213 0.95 12.03 -5.78
N ASP A 214 0.60 11.51 -6.95
CA ASP A 214 -0.71 10.95 -7.29
C ASP A 214 -0.64 9.44 -7.50
N ASP A 215 -1.81 8.80 -7.49
CA ASP A 215 -2.04 7.43 -7.97
C ASP A 215 -1.24 6.33 -7.23
N ASN A 216 -0.84 6.57 -5.97
CA ASN A 216 -0.12 5.59 -5.17
C ASN A 216 -1.07 4.72 -4.32
N VAL A 217 -0.72 3.44 -4.16
CA VAL A 217 -1.38 2.50 -3.24
C VAL A 217 -0.37 2.05 -2.19
N ALA A 218 -0.59 2.40 -0.93
CA ALA A 218 0.25 2.01 0.21
C ALA A 218 -0.58 1.32 1.30
N ILE A 219 -0.39 0.02 1.50
CA ILE A 219 -1.11 -0.76 2.50
C ILE A 219 -0.12 -1.47 3.42
N GLY A 220 0.00 -0.99 4.63
CA GLY A 220 0.93 -1.52 5.63
C GLY A 220 1.56 -0.39 6.45
N VAL A 221 2.10 -0.73 7.61
CA VAL A 221 2.83 0.23 8.45
C VAL A 221 4.11 0.65 7.73
N GLY A 222 4.29 1.96 7.49
CA GLY A 222 5.46 2.52 6.82
C GLY A 222 5.56 2.17 5.31
N ALA A 223 4.49 1.66 4.67
CA ALA A 223 4.51 1.45 3.22
C ALA A 223 4.62 2.81 2.51
N LEU A 224 5.61 2.97 1.60
CA LEU A 224 5.92 4.25 0.94
C LEU A 224 6.11 5.40 1.94
N GLY A 225 6.67 5.12 3.13
CA GLY A 225 6.70 6.07 4.24
C GLY A 225 7.40 7.39 3.95
N VAL A 226 8.44 7.39 3.12
CA VAL A 226 9.21 8.59 2.76
C VAL A 226 9.02 9.05 1.31
N ASN A 227 8.01 8.52 0.60
CA ASN A 227 7.71 8.96 -0.76
C ASN A 227 7.26 10.42 -0.78
N GLU A 228 7.97 11.28 -1.49
CA GLU A 228 7.64 12.70 -1.61
C GLU A 228 6.87 13.01 -2.89
N THR A 229 7.40 12.56 -4.05
CA THR A 229 6.88 12.90 -5.38
C THR A 229 6.72 11.72 -6.33
N GLY A 230 7.13 10.51 -5.94
CA GLY A 230 6.98 9.31 -6.78
C GLY A 230 5.52 8.91 -6.99
N THR A 231 5.12 8.64 -8.23
CA THR A 231 3.74 8.40 -8.65
C THR A 231 3.51 6.96 -9.11
N ALA A 232 2.25 6.52 -9.11
CA ALA A 232 1.83 5.22 -9.64
C ALA A 232 2.56 4.01 -9.02
N ASN A 233 2.92 4.09 -7.73
CA ASN A 233 3.54 2.99 -7.00
C ASN A 233 2.50 2.17 -6.24
N VAL A 234 2.73 0.85 -6.16
CA VAL A 234 1.94 -0.08 -5.35
C VAL A 234 2.84 -0.69 -4.28
N ALA A 235 2.58 -0.40 -3.02
CA ALA A 235 3.31 -0.94 -1.87
C ALA A 235 2.34 -1.64 -0.91
N ILE A 236 2.40 -2.95 -0.82
CA ILE A 236 1.53 -3.75 0.06
C ILE A 236 2.39 -4.61 0.97
N GLY A 237 2.46 -4.24 2.23
CA GLY A 237 3.27 -4.89 3.25
C GLY A 237 3.94 -3.87 4.16
N LYS A 238 4.34 -4.32 5.36
CA LYS A 238 5.11 -3.46 6.26
C LYS A 238 6.44 -3.09 5.59
N ASN A 239 6.77 -1.78 5.57
CA ASN A 239 7.98 -1.21 4.98
C ASN A 239 8.18 -1.55 3.48
N ALA A 240 7.13 -1.90 2.72
CA ALA A 240 7.24 -2.03 1.28
C ALA A 240 7.52 -0.65 0.65
N LEU A 241 8.56 -0.53 -0.19
CA LEU A 241 9.02 0.73 -0.79
C LEU A 241 9.28 1.86 0.23
N ASP A 242 9.73 1.52 1.44
CA ASP A 242 9.85 2.49 2.54
C ASP A 242 10.83 3.64 2.21
N ALA A 243 11.94 3.36 1.51
CA ALA A 243 12.94 4.37 1.14
C ALA A 243 12.65 5.10 -0.19
N ASN A 244 11.53 4.81 -0.87
CA ASN A 244 11.19 5.46 -2.15
C ASN A 244 10.95 6.96 -1.92
N THR A 245 11.65 7.82 -2.62
CA THR A 245 11.45 9.28 -2.53
C THR A 245 10.78 9.85 -3.77
N THR A 246 11.27 9.50 -4.95
CA THR A 246 10.86 10.12 -6.22
C THR A 246 10.57 9.12 -7.34
N ALA A 247 10.81 7.83 -7.11
CA ALA A 247 10.68 6.83 -8.17
C ALA A 247 9.22 6.45 -8.45
N ASP A 248 8.93 6.17 -9.71
CA ASP A 248 7.60 5.89 -10.23
C ASP A 248 7.42 4.42 -10.64
N ASN A 249 6.17 3.99 -10.76
CA ASN A 249 5.76 2.76 -11.41
C ASN A 249 6.36 1.48 -10.79
N ASN A 250 6.64 1.47 -9.50
CA ASN A 250 7.10 0.28 -8.80
C ASN A 250 5.94 -0.49 -8.16
N THR A 251 6.04 -1.82 -8.18
CA THR A 251 5.10 -2.71 -7.49
C THR A 251 5.84 -3.53 -6.46
N ALA A 252 5.56 -3.35 -5.20
CA ALA A 252 6.14 -4.08 -4.07
C ALA A 252 5.05 -4.73 -3.22
N VAL A 253 5.02 -6.06 -3.16
CA VAL A 253 4.05 -6.82 -2.38
C VAL A 253 4.78 -7.80 -1.48
N GLY A 254 4.84 -7.50 -0.19
CA GLY A 254 5.53 -8.31 0.82
C GLY A 254 6.19 -7.45 1.89
N HIS A 255 6.53 -8.07 3.03
CA HIS A 255 7.31 -7.42 4.07
C HIS A 255 8.70 -7.05 3.53
N ASN A 256 9.11 -5.79 3.66
CA ASN A 256 10.38 -5.25 3.15
C ASN A 256 10.61 -5.47 1.64
N ALA A 257 9.58 -5.67 0.81
CA ALA A 257 9.77 -5.70 -0.64
C ALA A 257 10.22 -4.32 -1.14
N LEU A 258 11.32 -4.25 -1.93
CA LEU A 258 11.92 -3.00 -2.43
C LEU A 258 12.18 -1.94 -1.34
N THR A 259 12.53 -2.37 -0.13
CA THR A 259 12.59 -1.47 1.03
C THR A 259 13.65 -0.37 0.90
N THR A 260 14.75 -0.58 0.16
CA THR A 260 15.83 0.40 -0.04
C THR A 260 15.74 1.19 -1.34
N ASN A 261 14.72 0.93 -2.18
CA ASN A 261 14.57 1.61 -3.46
C ASN A 261 14.39 3.11 -3.25
N SER A 262 15.30 3.91 -3.79
CA SER A 262 15.23 5.38 -3.71
C SER A 262 14.78 6.03 -5.02
N THR A 263 15.39 5.60 -6.14
CA THR A 263 15.17 6.20 -7.47
C THR A 263 14.95 5.17 -8.59
N GLY A 264 15.03 3.86 -8.29
CA GLY A 264 14.79 2.80 -9.29
C GLY A 264 13.31 2.75 -9.70
N VAL A 265 13.05 2.71 -11.00
CA VAL A 265 11.69 2.75 -11.57
C VAL A 265 11.30 1.43 -12.24
N ASN A 266 10.00 1.19 -12.41
CA ASN A 266 9.46 0.05 -13.14
C ASN A 266 9.87 -1.33 -12.57
N ASN A 267 10.12 -1.43 -11.28
CA ASN A 267 10.44 -2.70 -10.64
C ASN A 267 9.18 -3.40 -10.13
N VAL A 268 9.17 -4.73 -10.22
CA VAL A 268 8.13 -5.59 -9.65
C VAL A 268 8.76 -6.54 -8.63
N ALA A 269 8.38 -6.43 -7.37
CA ALA A 269 8.85 -7.28 -6.28
C ALA A 269 7.66 -7.91 -5.54
N VAL A 270 7.52 -9.22 -5.61
CA VAL A 270 6.44 -9.96 -4.92
C VAL A 270 7.06 -11.04 -4.05
N GLY A 271 7.07 -10.82 -2.76
CA GLY A 271 7.65 -11.71 -1.76
C GLY A 271 8.33 -10.95 -0.62
N SER A 272 8.51 -11.59 0.52
CA SER A 272 9.24 -11.00 1.64
C SER A 272 10.72 -10.81 1.29
N ASN A 273 11.29 -9.64 1.59
CA ASN A 273 12.66 -9.24 1.27
C ASN A 273 13.02 -9.41 -0.22
N CYS A 274 12.04 -9.25 -1.11
CA CYS A 274 12.24 -9.33 -2.55
C CYS A 274 12.80 -8.00 -3.06
N LEU A 275 13.93 -8.00 -3.81
CA LEU A 275 14.63 -6.79 -4.25
C LEU A 275 14.94 -5.81 -3.11
N ASP A 276 15.17 -6.30 -1.90
CA ASP A 276 15.27 -5.44 -0.71
C ASP A 276 16.53 -4.58 -0.65
N ALA A 277 17.61 -4.97 -1.35
CA ALA A 277 18.82 -4.15 -1.51
C ALA A 277 18.80 -3.20 -2.73
N CYS A 278 17.77 -3.28 -3.61
CA CYS A 278 17.71 -2.47 -4.82
C CYS A 278 17.53 -1.00 -4.48
N SER A 279 18.49 -0.17 -4.84
CA SER A 279 18.46 1.27 -4.56
C SER A 279 18.17 2.13 -5.81
N THR A 280 18.82 1.82 -6.93
CA THR A 280 18.71 2.59 -8.18
C THR A 280 18.41 1.72 -9.40
N GLY A 281 18.50 0.38 -9.28
CA GLY A 281 18.19 -0.55 -10.37
C GLY A 281 16.76 -0.41 -10.87
N PHE A 282 16.56 -0.58 -12.19
CA PHE A 282 15.25 -0.39 -12.83
C PHE A 282 14.82 -1.60 -13.68
N SER A 283 13.53 -1.70 -13.93
CA SER A 283 12.93 -2.74 -14.79
C SER A 283 13.26 -4.18 -14.36
N ASN A 284 13.42 -4.41 -13.06
CA ASN A 284 13.61 -5.75 -12.51
C ASN A 284 12.27 -6.38 -12.14
N VAL A 285 12.14 -7.68 -12.38
CA VAL A 285 10.99 -8.50 -11.99
C VAL A 285 11.45 -9.59 -11.04
N ALA A 286 10.98 -9.57 -9.81
CA ALA A 286 11.35 -10.54 -8.78
C ALA A 286 10.10 -11.09 -8.09
N ILE A 287 9.93 -12.41 -8.12
CA ILE A 287 8.80 -13.12 -7.51
C ILE A 287 9.32 -14.27 -6.66
N GLY A 288 9.19 -14.16 -5.37
CA GLY A 288 9.66 -15.13 -4.38
C GLY A 288 10.33 -14.47 -3.19
N GLN A 289 10.43 -15.19 -2.07
CA GLN A 289 11.17 -14.70 -0.90
C GLN A 289 12.63 -14.46 -1.27
N SER A 290 13.18 -13.32 -0.90
CA SER A 290 14.58 -12.91 -1.16
C SER A 290 15.00 -13.03 -2.64
N CYS A 291 14.05 -13.08 -3.57
CA CYS A 291 14.35 -13.12 -4.99
C CYS A 291 15.00 -11.82 -5.42
N LEU A 292 16.17 -11.89 -6.12
CA LEU A 292 16.99 -10.76 -6.50
C LEU A 292 17.34 -9.83 -5.31
N GLY A 293 17.37 -10.37 -4.08
CA GLY A 293 17.55 -9.59 -2.85
C GLY A 293 18.90 -8.86 -2.78
N GLY A 294 19.94 -9.33 -3.48
CA GLY A 294 21.26 -8.69 -3.53
C GLY A 294 21.42 -7.60 -4.58
N VAL A 295 20.45 -7.42 -5.49
CA VAL A 295 20.53 -6.40 -6.57
C VAL A 295 20.56 -5.01 -5.95
N VAL A 296 21.58 -4.22 -6.32
CA VAL A 296 21.75 -2.83 -5.85
C VAL A 296 21.39 -1.86 -6.97
N ASP A 297 22.07 -1.97 -8.11
CA ASP A 297 21.92 -1.10 -9.29
C ASP A 297 21.79 -1.89 -10.60
N GLY A 298 21.66 -3.22 -10.53
CA GLY A 298 21.41 -4.06 -11.70
C GLY A 298 20.04 -3.85 -12.32
N ASP A 299 19.98 -3.87 -13.66
CA ASP A 299 18.80 -3.57 -14.44
C ASP A 299 18.29 -4.76 -15.25
N ASN A 300 16.98 -4.75 -15.57
CA ASN A 300 16.37 -5.72 -16.49
C ASN A 300 16.54 -7.19 -16.07
N ASN A 301 16.70 -7.47 -14.78
CA ASN A 301 16.80 -8.84 -14.29
C ASN A 301 15.41 -9.40 -14.02
N SER A 302 15.22 -10.69 -14.31
CA SER A 302 13.97 -11.42 -14.02
C SER A 302 14.28 -12.62 -13.14
N GLY A 303 13.70 -12.67 -11.95
CA GLY A 303 13.84 -13.76 -10.99
C GLY A 303 12.48 -14.32 -10.58
N ILE A 304 12.32 -15.64 -10.63
CA ILE A 304 11.11 -16.33 -10.15
C ILE A 304 11.54 -17.55 -9.33
N GLY A 305 11.32 -17.51 -8.04
CA GLY A 305 11.65 -18.57 -7.08
C GLY A 305 12.20 -18.00 -5.79
N ASN A 306 12.17 -18.79 -4.71
CA ASN A 306 12.83 -18.44 -3.47
C ASN A 306 14.35 -18.31 -3.72
N GLU A 307 14.95 -17.19 -3.31
CA GLU A 307 16.36 -16.87 -3.45
C GLU A 307 16.90 -16.91 -4.91
N ALA A 308 16.02 -16.89 -5.94
CA ALA A 308 16.42 -16.82 -7.33
C ALA A 308 17.20 -15.52 -7.59
N GLY A 309 18.45 -15.60 -8.05
CA GLY A 309 19.33 -14.47 -8.30
C GLY A 309 19.76 -13.70 -7.06
N LEU A 310 19.69 -14.28 -5.86
CA LEU A 310 19.95 -13.61 -4.58
C LEU A 310 21.31 -12.88 -4.55
N ASN A 311 22.34 -13.41 -5.20
CA ASN A 311 23.69 -12.90 -5.12
C ASN A 311 24.02 -11.84 -6.21
N VAL A 312 23.10 -11.57 -7.13
CA VAL A 312 23.31 -10.54 -8.15
C VAL A 312 23.37 -9.18 -7.48
N THR A 313 24.38 -8.37 -7.84
CA THR A 313 24.56 -7.01 -7.32
C THR A 313 24.39 -5.96 -8.42
N THR A 314 25.22 -6.02 -9.47
CA THR A 314 25.27 -5.05 -10.57
C THR A 314 25.05 -5.68 -11.95
N GLY A 315 24.85 -7.02 -11.99
CA GLY A 315 24.61 -7.75 -13.25
C GLY A 315 23.26 -7.36 -13.87
N ASN A 316 23.24 -7.26 -15.21
CA ASN A 316 22.08 -6.82 -15.97
C ASN A 316 21.53 -7.91 -16.90
N ASN A 317 20.25 -7.83 -17.24
CA ASN A 317 19.60 -8.67 -18.24
C ASN A 317 19.78 -10.17 -17.97
N ASN A 318 19.58 -10.59 -16.72
CA ASN A 318 19.65 -11.98 -16.31
C ASN A 318 18.24 -12.55 -16.07
N LEU A 319 18.09 -13.85 -16.34
CA LEU A 319 16.88 -14.62 -16.06
C LEU A 319 17.21 -15.77 -15.08
N PHE A 320 16.53 -15.77 -13.93
CA PHE A 320 16.64 -16.79 -12.89
C PHE A 320 15.31 -17.47 -12.66
N LEU A 321 15.22 -18.79 -12.87
CA LEU A 321 13.99 -19.56 -12.70
C LEU A 321 14.20 -20.72 -11.74
N GLY A 322 13.45 -20.75 -10.67
CA GLY A 322 13.49 -21.82 -9.66
C GLY A 322 14.27 -21.41 -8.40
N HIS A 323 14.11 -22.23 -7.36
CA HIS A 323 14.82 -22.08 -6.09
C HIS A 323 16.33 -22.00 -6.31
N ASP A 324 17.01 -21.05 -5.64
CA ASP A 324 18.47 -20.88 -5.66
C ASP A 324 19.11 -20.71 -7.05
N ALA A 325 18.32 -20.46 -8.11
CA ALA A 325 18.86 -20.27 -9.45
C ALA A 325 19.85 -19.10 -9.49
N GLY A 326 21.10 -19.32 -9.96
CA GLY A 326 22.14 -18.30 -10.01
C GLY A 326 22.86 -18.02 -8.69
N THR A 327 22.64 -18.82 -7.66
CA THR A 327 23.40 -18.80 -6.39
C THR A 327 24.53 -19.82 -6.41
N ALA A 328 25.31 -19.91 -5.34
CA ALA A 328 26.35 -20.94 -5.18
C ALA A 328 25.75 -22.37 -5.21
N SER A 329 24.48 -22.52 -4.89
CA SER A 329 23.76 -23.80 -4.96
C SER A 329 23.28 -24.17 -6.36
N SER A 330 23.49 -23.33 -7.37
CA SER A 330 23.09 -23.53 -8.77
C SER A 330 24.23 -24.09 -9.63
N PRO A 331 23.94 -24.84 -10.69
CA PRO A 331 24.94 -25.28 -11.67
C PRO A 331 25.71 -24.14 -12.35
N SER A 332 25.14 -22.93 -12.33
CA SER A 332 25.83 -21.74 -12.86
C SER A 332 26.96 -21.26 -11.96
N GLY A 333 26.99 -21.67 -10.68
CA GLY A 333 27.71 -20.98 -9.64
C GLY A 333 26.99 -19.65 -9.28
N SER A 334 27.60 -18.89 -8.38
CA SER A 334 27.07 -17.58 -7.95
C SER A 334 27.21 -16.56 -9.07
N ILE A 335 26.11 -15.99 -9.53
CA ILE A 335 26.07 -14.85 -10.45
C ILE A 335 26.01 -13.59 -9.59
N THR A 336 26.97 -12.67 -9.76
CA THR A 336 27.10 -11.45 -8.95
C THR A 336 27.06 -10.18 -9.81
N THR A 337 28.02 -10.06 -10.73
CA THR A 337 28.18 -8.90 -11.63
C THR A 337 27.98 -9.27 -13.10
N GLU A 338 27.83 -10.55 -13.39
CA GLU A 338 27.67 -11.04 -14.75
C GLU A 338 26.30 -10.64 -15.31
N SER A 339 26.30 -10.38 -16.61
CA SER A 339 25.09 -9.98 -17.35
C SER A 339 24.76 -10.99 -18.45
N ASN A 340 23.51 -10.92 -18.97
CA ASN A 340 23.04 -11.72 -20.09
C ASN A 340 23.09 -13.24 -19.81
N ARG A 341 22.66 -13.67 -18.61
CA ARG A 341 22.64 -15.07 -18.18
C ARG A 341 21.21 -15.61 -18.07
N ILE A 342 21.06 -16.88 -18.38
CA ILE A 342 19.85 -17.65 -18.05
C ILE A 342 20.27 -18.77 -17.10
N CYS A 343 19.72 -18.77 -15.90
CA CYS A 343 19.96 -19.78 -14.87
C CYS A 343 18.64 -20.43 -14.48
N ILE A 344 18.56 -21.76 -14.59
CA ILE A 344 17.33 -22.52 -14.29
C ILE A 344 17.65 -23.55 -13.21
N GLY A 345 17.06 -23.35 -12.04
CA GLY A 345 17.13 -24.27 -10.92
C GLY A 345 18.45 -24.32 -10.17
N ASP A 346 18.47 -25.16 -9.15
CA ASP A 346 19.62 -25.45 -8.31
C ASP A 346 20.23 -26.83 -8.61
N ASN A 347 21.26 -27.23 -7.84
CA ASN A 347 21.95 -28.51 -7.99
C ASN A 347 21.10 -29.72 -7.58
N SER A 348 19.89 -29.53 -7.03
CA SER A 348 18.96 -30.59 -6.67
C SER A 348 18.11 -31.06 -7.85
N ILE A 349 18.07 -30.28 -8.94
CA ILE A 349 17.33 -30.63 -10.16
C ILE A 349 18.08 -31.73 -10.91
N THR A 350 17.46 -32.89 -11.04
CA THR A 350 18.04 -34.06 -11.68
C THR A 350 17.60 -34.25 -13.14
N ASN A 351 16.43 -33.76 -13.51
CA ASN A 351 15.86 -33.95 -14.85
C ASN A 351 15.13 -32.69 -15.34
N ALA A 352 15.33 -32.36 -16.61
CA ALA A 352 14.56 -31.36 -17.33
C ALA A 352 13.74 -32.06 -18.43
N HIS A 353 12.43 -31.97 -18.38
CA HIS A 353 11.54 -32.57 -19.39
C HIS A 353 11.09 -31.49 -20.38
N ILE A 354 11.64 -31.51 -21.57
CA ILE A 354 11.31 -30.59 -22.65
C ILE A 354 10.88 -31.39 -23.86
N LYS A 355 9.68 -31.17 -24.36
CA LYS A 355 9.10 -31.94 -25.50
C LYS A 355 9.78 -31.62 -26.83
N VAL A 356 10.35 -30.43 -26.97
CA VAL A 356 10.97 -29.94 -28.21
C VAL A 356 12.40 -29.49 -27.94
N ALA A 357 13.29 -29.63 -28.94
CA ALA A 357 14.67 -29.15 -28.81
C ALA A 357 14.74 -27.61 -28.78
N PHE A 358 15.72 -27.08 -28.10
CA PHE A 358 16.07 -25.66 -28.24
C PHE A 358 16.57 -25.38 -29.66
N THR A 359 16.02 -24.35 -30.30
CA THR A 359 16.52 -23.86 -31.58
C THR A 359 17.57 -22.78 -31.36
N VAL A 360 18.78 -22.99 -31.82
CA VAL A 360 19.87 -22.03 -31.70
C VAL A 360 19.98 -21.21 -32.99
N THR A 361 20.03 -19.89 -32.88
CA THR A 361 20.24 -18.98 -34.02
C THR A 361 21.63 -19.23 -34.61
N SER A 362 21.73 -19.43 -35.94
CA SER A 362 22.98 -19.75 -36.63
C SER A 362 23.09 -19.08 -38.01
N ASP A 363 22.56 -17.84 -38.13
CA ASP A 363 22.70 -17.08 -39.38
C ASP A 363 24.16 -16.63 -39.60
N ALA A 364 24.65 -16.80 -40.81
CA ALA A 364 26.03 -16.40 -41.17
C ALA A 364 26.23 -14.88 -41.06
N ARG A 365 25.17 -14.10 -41.24
CA ARG A 365 25.24 -12.63 -41.14
C ARG A 365 25.53 -12.14 -39.70
N ASP A 366 25.24 -12.98 -38.71
CA ASP A 366 25.49 -12.71 -37.30
C ASP A 366 26.83 -13.22 -36.80
N LYS A 367 27.70 -13.72 -37.71
CA LYS A 367 28.95 -14.37 -37.40
C LYS A 367 30.14 -13.74 -38.13
N ILE A 368 31.27 -13.68 -37.45
CA ILE A 368 32.56 -13.36 -38.03
C ILE A 368 33.33 -14.66 -38.11
N GLU A 369 33.78 -15.06 -39.34
CA GLU A 369 34.58 -16.25 -39.53
C GLU A 369 36.01 -16.03 -39.00
N ASP A 370 36.50 -16.93 -38.15
CA ASP A 370 37.84 -16.91 -37.53
C ASP A 370 38.67 -18.13 -37.98
N GLY A 371 38.41 -18.62 -39.19
CA GLY A 371 39.13 -19.72 -39.80
C GLY A 371 38.47 -21.09 -39.68
N ILE A 372 39.22 -22.15 -39.91
CA ILE A 372 38.73 -23.54 -39.88
C ILE A 372 38.75 -24.11 -38.46
N VAL A 373 37.94 -25.14 -38.21
CA VAL A 373 38.00 -25.90 -36.96
C VAL A 373 39.35 -26.55 -36.79
N SER A 374 40.08 -26.16 -35.74
CA SER A 374 41.50 -26.60 -35.53
C SER A 374 41.64 -28.02 -35.02
N HIS A 375 40.56 -28.61 -34.50
CA HIS A 375 40.53 -29.96 -33.94
C HIS A 375 39.88 -30.94 -34.92
N GLY A 376 40.45 -32.14 -35.06
CA GLY A 376 40.01 -33.19 -35.97
C GLY A 376 40.16 -34.59 -35.34
N LEU A 377 40.59 -35.57 -36.17
CA LEU A 377 40.65 -36.98 -35.79
C LEU A 377 41.61 -37.24 -34.61
N ASP A 378 42.75 -36.56 -34.54
CA ASP A 378 43.71 -36.75 -33.46
C ASP A 378 43.18 -36.27 -32.11
N PHE A 379 42.38 -35.19 -32.09
CA PHE A 379 41.72 -34.72 -30.89
C PHE A 379 40.63 -35.70 -30.44
N VAL A 380 39.77 -36.14 -31.34
CA VAL A 380 38.70 -37.10 -31.07
C VAL A 380 39.23 -38.42 -30.52
N ASN A 381 40.35 -38.91 -31.06
CA ASN A 381 41.01 -40.17 -30.60
C ASN A 381 41.54 -40.07 -29.15
N LYS A 382 41.80 -38.86 -28.64
CA LYS A 382 42.29 -38.62 -27.27
C LYS A 382 41.14 -38.44 -26.26
N LEU A 383 39.90 -38.18 -26.72
CA LEU A 383 38.75 -38.04 -25.85
C LEU A 383 38.51 -39.36 -25.08
N GLN A 384 38.13 -39.22 -23.81
CA GLN A 384 37.87 -40.32 -22.89
C GLN A 384 36.37 -40.32 -22.46
N PRO A 385 35.48 -40.99 -23.21
CA PRO A 385 34.09 -41.11 -22.79
C PRO A 385 33.96 -41.83 -21.43
N LYS A 386 33.16 -41.29 -20.54
CA LYS A 386 32.95 -41.84 -19.21
C LYS A 386 31.48 -42.18 -19.00
N SER A 387 31.23 -43.13 -18.08
CA SER A 387 29.92 -43.41 -17.53
C SER A 387 29.88 -42.96 -16.06
N PHE A 388 28.96 -42.11 -15.70
CA PHE A 388 28.94 -41.51 -14.38
C PHE A 388 27.50 -41.27 -13.86
N TRP A 389 27.38 -40.96 -12.58
CA TRP A 389 26.24 -40.28 -11.94
C TRP A 389 26.72 -38.95 -11.40
N PHE A 390 25.84 -37.96 -11.29
CA PHE A 390 26.16 -36.80 -10.52
C PHE A 390 26.22 -37.14 -9.03
N LYS A 391 27.03 -36.41 -8.27
CA LYS A 391 27.07 -36.42 -6.83
C LYS A 391 25.97 -35.48 -6.31
N LYS A 392 25.44 -35.75 -5.12
CA LYS A 392 24.49 -34.86 -4.43
C LYS A 392 25.12 -33.50 -4.14
N ASN A 393 26.39 -33.47 -3.77
CA ASN A 393 27.25 -32.30 -3.65
C ASN A 393 28.70 -32.74 -3.84
N ARG A 394 29.67 -31.81 -3.94
CA ARG A 394 31.09 -32.09 -4.19
C ARG A 394 31.74 -32.98 -3.15
N ASP A 395 31.32 -32.83 -1.88
CA ASP A 395 31.93 -33.56 -0.73
C ASP A 395 31.28 -34.91 -0.48
N SER A 396 30.17 -35.22 -1.13
CA SER A 396 29.42 -36.46 -0.98
C SER A 396 29.78 -37.47 -2.03
N ASN A 397 29.79 -38.74 -1.68
CA ASN A 397 29.84 -39.84 -2.65
C ASN A 397 28.43 -40.41 -2.96
N GLU A 398 27.37 -39.75 -2.43
CA GLU A 398 25.98 -40.10 -2.69
C GLU A 398 25.64 -39.77 -4.16
N LYS A 399 25.16 -40.78 -4.91
CA LYS A 399 24.72 -40.63 -6.29
C LYS A 399 23.38 -39.93 -6.38
N THR A 400 23.21 -39.04 -7.35
CA THR A 400 21.92 -38.41 -7.64
C THR A 400 21.56 -38.52 -9.13
N GLY A 401 20.26 -38.59 -9.44
CA GLY A 401 19.77 -38.72 -10.80
C GLY A 401 20.07 -40.07 -11.47
N ASP A 402 20.00 -40.11 -12.78
CA ASP A 402 20.22 -41.31 -13.60
C ASP A 402 21.71 -41.43 -14.04
N LYS A 403 22.09 -42.68 -14.38
CA LYS A 403 23.37 -42.98 -15.00
C LYS A 403 23.50 -42.28 -16.36
N ARG A 404 24.59 -41.62 -16.58
CA ARG A 404 24.84 -40.81 -17.80
C ARG A 404 26.15 -41.23 -18.49
N TYR A 405 26.21 -40.97 -19.79
CA TYR A 405 27.43 -41.00 -20.58
C TYR A 405 27.85 -39.57 -20.91
N GLY A 406 29.15 -39.29 -20.87
CA GLY A 406 29.68 -37.97 -21.17
C GLY A 406 31.20 -37.91 -20.97
N PHE A 407 31.70 -36.74 -20.69
CA PHE A 407 33.12 -36.46 -20.51
C PHE A 407 33.32 -35.70 -19.18
N TYR A 408 34.49 -35.84 -18.58
CA TYR A 408 34.92 -34.91 -17.56
C TYR A 408 35.47 -33.65 -18.22
N ALA A 409 35.01 -32.48 -17.76
CA ALA A 409 35.42 -31.20 -18.30
C ALA A 409 36.95 -31.00 -18.20
N GLN A 410 37.55 -31.49 -17.12
CA GLN A 410 39.00 -31.45 -16.90
C GLN A 410 39.81 -32.21 -17.98
N ASP A 411 39.29 -33.38 -18.39
CA ASP A 411 39.98 -34.18 -19.41
C ASP A 411 39.99 -33.48 -20.78
N ILE A 412 38.86 -32.86 -21.16
CA ILE A 412 38.76 -32.07 -22.41
C ILE A 412 39.58 -30.79 -22.33
N LEU A 413 39.52 -30.05 -21.22
CA LEU A 413 40.28 -28.82 -21.02
C LEU A 413 41.80 -29.07 -21.17
N ALA A 414 42.30 -30.19 -20.66
CA ALA A 414 43.70 -30.56 -20.81
C ALA A 414 44.11 -30.81 -22.28
N LEU A 415 43.17 -31.21 -23.15
CA LEU A 415 43.39 -31.40 -24.58
C LEU A 415 43.26 -30.09 -25.38
N GLU A 416 42.40 -29.17 -24.97
CA GLU A 416 42.18 -27.88 -25.65
C GLU A 416 43.27 -26.85 -25.33
N GLY A 417 43.88 -26.92 -24.15
CA GLY A 417 44.97 -26.01 -23.76
C GLY A 417 44.48 -24.61 -23.38
N ALA A 418 45.20 -23.57 -23.83
CA ALA A 418 45.03 -22.21 -23.32
C ALA A 418 43.74 -21.51 -23.78
N ASN A 419 43.20 -21.87 -24.94
CA ASN A 419 42.03 -21.24 -25.54
C ASN A 419 40.90 -22.27 -25.79
N PRO A 420 40.27 -22.80 -24.77
CA PRO A 420 39.25 -23.83 -24.91
C PRO A 420 37.96 -23.29 -25.53
N VAL A 421 37.35 -24.09 -26.41
CA VAL A 421 36.08 -23.80 -27.07
C VAL A 421 34.99 -24.71 -26.52
N VAL A 422 35.28 -26.01 -26.33
CA VAL A 422 34.34 -26.99 -25.82
C VAL A 422 34.11 -26.84 -24.32
N ILE A 423 35.13 -26.39 -23.57
CA ILE A 423 35.04 -26.16 -22.14
C ILE A 423 34.97 -24.64 -21.84
N ASP A 424 34.03 -24.23 -21.05
CA ASP A 424 34.04 -22.89 -20.43
C ASP A 424 34.88 -22.97 -19.16
N ASN A 425 36.05 -22.32 -19.20
CA ASN A 425 37.04 -22.29 -18.12
C ASN A 425 37.12 -20.93 -17.39
N LYS A 426 36.13 -20.06 -17.59
CA LYS A 426 36.08 -18.75 -16.92
C LYS A 426 36.04 -18.88 -15.40
N ASP A 427 35.40 -19.93 -14.91
CA ASP A 427 35.39 -20.33 -13.51
C ASP A 427 36.03 -21.71 -13.40
N LEU A 428 37.27 -21.77 -12.92
CA LEU A 428 38.04 -23.04 -12.80
C LEU A 428 37.46 -23.98 -11.75
N GLU A 429 36.71 -23.44 -10.78
CA GLU A 429 36.02 -24.25 -9.78
C GLU A 429 34.72 -24.85 -10.34
N ASN A 430 34.14 -24.26 -11.38
CA ASN A 430 32.89 -24.68 -12.00
C ASN A 430 33.01 -24.78 -13.52
N LEU A 431 33.88 -25.68 -14.01
CA LEU A 431 34.05 -25.93 -15.44
C LEU A 431 32.73 -26.39 -16.08
N LYS A 432 32.38 -25.81 -17.25
CA LYS A 432 31.14 -26.13 -17.96
C LYS A 432 31.44 -26.71 -19.33
N TYR A 433 30.76 -27.80 -19.68
CA TYR A 433 30.87 -28.46 -20.96
C TYR A 433 29.83 -27.91 -21.96
N LYS A 434 30.33 -27.37 -23.08
CA LYS A 434 29.52 -26.89 -24.19
C LYS A 434 29.43 -27.96 -25.27
N GLY A 435 28.60 -28.98 -25.02
CA GLY A 435 28.58 -30.22 -25.85
C GLY A 435 28.30 -29.99 -27.33
N GLU A 436 27.59 -28.96 -27.71
CA GLU A 436 27.31 -28.60 -29.10
C GLU A 436 28.59 -28.22 -29.88
N GLN A 437 29.60 -27.67 -29.21
CA GLN A 437 30.87 -27.28 -29.81
C GLN A 437 31.71 -28.51 -30.24
N LEU A 438 31.40 -29.69 -29.72
CA LEU A 438 32.04 -30.94 -30.14
C LEU A 438 31.55 -31.44 -31.53
N ILE A 439 30.37 -31.05 -31.97
CA ILE A 439 29.74 -31.51 -33.22
C ILE A 439 30.59 -31.09 -34.44
N PRO A 440 31.01 -29.84 -34.64
CA PRO A 440 31.89 -29.46 -35.74
C PRO A 440 33.26 -30.20 -35.75
N ILE A 441 33.80 -30.48 -34.56
CA ILE A 441 35.05 -31.23 -34.38
C ILE A 441 34.85 -32.69 -34.83
N LEU A 442 33.74 -33.32 -34.47
CA LEU A 442 33.40 -34.67 -34.93
C LEU A 442 33.21 -34.74 -36.43
N VAL A 443 32.56 -33.74 -37.05
CA VAL A 443 32.40 -33.66 -38.50
C VAL A 443 33.76 -33.54 -39.18
N ASN A 444 34.66 -32.72 -38.64
CA ASN A 444 36.05 -32.59 -39.19
C ASN A 444 36.82 -33.90 -39.05
N ALA A 445 36.76 -34.57 -37.91
CA ALA A 445 37.40 -35.87 -37.69
C ALA A 445 36.88 -36.97 -38.67
N ILE A 446 35.55 -36.98 -38.95
CA ILE A 446 34.95 -37.92 -39.93
C ILE A 446 35.48 -37.63 -41.34
N LYS A 447 35.62 -36.35 -41.76
CA LYS A 447 36.19 -35.98 -43.06
C LYS A 447 37.64 -36.42 -43.20
N GLU A 448 38.46 -36.22 -42.15
CA GLU A 448 39.86 -36.69 -42.13
C GLU A 448 39.98 -38.23 -42.20
N LEU A 449 39.09 -38.93 -41.46
CA LEU A 449 39.06 -40.39 -41.51
C LEU A 449 38.64 -40.89 -42.90
N SER A 450 37.60 -40.33 -43.51
CA SER A 450 37.12 -40.64 -44.85
C SER A 450 38.26 -40.47 -45.92
N ALA A 451 38.98 -39.34 -45.82
CA ALA A 451 40.10 -39.12 -46.69
C ALA A 451 41.24 -40.19 -46.55
N LYS A 452 41.51 -40.60 -45.28
CA LYS A 452 42.49 -41.67 -45.02
C LYS A 452 42.03 -43.03 -45.57
N VAL A 453 40.73 -43.36 -45.41
CA VAL A 453 40.20 -44.63 -46.00
C VAL A 453 40.25 -44.61 -47.51
N THR A 454 39.81 -43.50 -48.15
CA THR A 454 39.91 -43.37 -49.63
C THR A 454 41.37 -43.52 -50.15
N ALA A 455 42.31 -42.95 -49.42
CA ALA A 455 43.71 -43.11 -49.78
C ALA A 455 44.21 -44.54 -49.62
N LEU A 456 43.74 -45.30 -48.64
CA LEU A 456 44.04 -46.71 -48.44
C LEU A 456 43.40 -47.65 -49.48
N GLU A 457 42.22 -47.26 -49.97
CA GLU A 457 41.48 -48.03 -51.02
C GLU A 457 42.05 -47.77 -52.42
N ALA A 458 42.74 -46.64 -52.63
CA ALA A 458 43.33 -46.26 -53.93
C ALA A 458 44.76 -46.72 -54.10
N GLY A 459 45.42 -47.23 -53.04
CA GLY A 459 46.83 -47.76 -53.08
C GLY A 459 46.90 -49.22 -52.84
#